data_d97aa9efb61c1521cf0a10a65b4ce25d
#
_entry.id   d97aa9efb61c1521cf0a10a65b4ce25d
#
_cell.length_a   1.000
_cell.length_b   1.000
_cell.length_c   1.000
_cell.angle_alpha   90.00
_cell.angle_beta   90.00
_cell.angle_gamma   90.00
#
_symmetry.space_group_name_H-M   'P 1'
#
loop_
_entity.id
_entity.type
_entity.pdbx_description
1 polymer ?
#
loop_
_entity_poly.entity_id
_entity_poly.type
_entity_poly.pdbx_seq_one_letter_code
_entity_poly.pdbx_strand_id
1 'polypeptide(L)'
;MAKTSLVPDRPPCRLYLITPPAISDLDAFAATLDQALAAGDVAALQIRLKPADDDAIRRAVDVLAPVCRRHDVAVILNDRPDLARAAGCDGVHIGQGDAPLAEARRIMGPDAMIGVTCHDDRDLAWDAAENGADYVAFGAFYPTSTKATVHRPSLDLLTVWQETVETPCVAIGGITLETAEQVARAGADFVAVSGGIWSYEGGAAEAVKLFNRKLNFQL
;
A
#
# COMPACT_ATOMS: atom_id res chain seq x y z
N MET A 1 0.45 -1.90 -35.55
CA MET A 1 1.63 -1.14 -35.09
C MET A 1 1.71 -1.34 -33.58
N ALA A 2 2.77 -1.99 -33.07
CA ALA A 2 2.97 -2.12 -31.63
C ALA A 2 3.23 -0.72 -31.06
N LYS A 3 2.46 -0.29 -30.05
CA LYS A 3 2.77 0.91 -29.28
C LYS A 3 4.09 0.64 -28.56
N THR A 4 5.15 1.35 -28.91
CA THR A 4 6.38 1.37 -28.13
C THR A 4 6.04 2.14 -26.86
N SER A 5 5.94 1.46 -25.71
CA SER A 5 5.83 2.11 -24.41
C SER A 5 7.06 3.00 -24.21
N LEU A 6 6.87 4.22 -23.74
CA LEU A 6 7.96 5.14 -23.39
C LEU A 6 8.57 4.82 -22.02
N VAL A 7 7.90 3.95 -21.26
CA VAL A 7 8.30 3.51 -19.91
C VAL A 7 8.83 2.06 -20.02
N PRO A 8 9.92 1.70 -19.30
CA PRO A 8 10.44 0.33 -19.27
C PRO A 8 9.39 -0.70 -18.87
N ASP A 9 9.58 -1.96 -19.27
CA ASP A 9 8.76 -3.10 -18.81
C ASP A 9 8.70 -3.10 -17.28
N ARG A 10 7.49 -2.94 -16.75
CA ARG A 10 7.26 -2.91 -15.30
C ARG A 10 7.13 -4.33 -14.75
N PRO A 11 7.57 -4.57 -13.51
CA PRO A 11 7.33 -5.84 -12.85
C PRO A 11 5.83 -6.11 -12.70
N PRO A 12 5.41 -7.38 -12.54
CA PRO A 12 4.02 -7.72 -12.25
C PRO A 12 3.48 -6.96 -11.04
N CYS A 13 2.18 -6.64 -11.06
CA CYS A 13 1.50 -5.98 -9.95
C CYS A 13 1.59 -6.84 -8.68
N ARG A 14 1.96 -6.23 -7.55
CA ARG A 14 2.15 -6.93 -6.28
C ARG A 14 1.12 -6.51 -5.23
N LEU A 15 0.89 -7.39 -4.27
CA LEU A 15 -0.02 -7.13 -3.16
C LEU A 15 0.66 -6.24 -2.10
N TYR A 16 -0.09 -5.23 -1.63
CA TYR A 16 0.27 -4.31 -0.56
C TYR A 16 -0.78 -4.45 0.56
N LEU A 17 -0.40 -4.90 1.74
CA LEU A 17 -1.33 -5.09 2.85
C LEU A 17 -1.44 -3.83 3.71
N ILE A 18 -2.63 -3.57 4.24
CA ILE A 18 -2.86 -2.54 5.25
C ILE A 18 -3.52 -3.20 6.45
N THR A 19 -3.02 -2.96 7.66
CA THR A 19 -3.63 -3.51 8.88
C THR A 19 -5.10 -3.10 9.03
N PRO A 20 -5.91 -3.85 9.78
CA PRO A 20 -7.19 -3.32 10.23
C PRO A 20 -6.97 -2.06 11.07
N PRO A 21 -7.99 -1.16 11.16
CA PRO A 21 -7.85 0.10 11.90
C PRO A 21 -7.63 -0.09 13.40
N ALA A 22 -8.04 -1.24 13.94
CA ALA A 22 -7.82 -1.63 15.34
C ALA A 22 -7.44 -3.11 15.41
N ILE A 23 -6.49 -3.42 16.28
CA ILE A 23 -6.03 -4.79 16.56
C ILE A 23 -6.17 -5.00 18.07
N SER A 24 -7.08 -5.87 18.47
CA SER A 24 -7.37 -6.14 19.88
C SER A 24 -6.32 -7.05 20.56
N ASP A 25 -5.70 -7.94 19.78
CA ASP A 25 -4.68 -8.87 20.21
C ASP A 25 -3.55 -8.89 19.17
N LEU A 26 -2.44 -8.23 19.50
CA LEU A 26 -1.30 -8.08 18.60
C LEU A 26 -0.58 -9.42 18.35
N ASP A 27 -0.50 -10.28 19.34
CA ASP A 27 0.19 -11.57 19.20
C ASP A 27 -0.60 -12.53 18.30
N ALA A 28 -1.92 -12.58 18.48
CA ALA A 28 -2.80 -13.35 17.61
C ALA A 28 -2.78 -12.80 16.18
N PHE A 29 -2.76 -11.47 16.01
CA PHE A 29 -2.65 -10.84 14.70
C PHE A 29 -1.29 -11.11 14.06
N ALA A 30 -0.19 -11.07 14.82
CA ALA A 30 1.15 -11.39 14.34
C ALA A 30 1.23 -12.83 13.81
N ALA A 31 0.61 -13.79 14.48
CA ALA A 31 0.52 -15.16 14.01
C ALA A 31 -0.29 -15.29 12.71
N THR A 32 -1.39 -14.54 12.59
CA THR A 32 -2.21 -14.48 11.37
C THR A 32 -1.43 -13.83 10.22
N LEU A 33 -0.71 -12.75 10.51
CA LEU A 33 0.17 -12.06 9.55
C LEU A 33 1.26 -13.00 9.02
N ASP A 34 1.94 -13.73 9.92
CA ASP A 34 2.99 -14.69 9.54
C ASP A 34 2.46 -15.74 8.54
N GLN A 35 1.29 -16.30 8.81
CA GLN A 35 0.63 -17.24 7.91
C GLN A 35 0.25 -16.62 6.57
N ALA A 36 -0.23 -15.37 6.60
CA ALA A 36 -0.60 -14.62 5.40
C ALA A 36 0.63 -14.35 4.52
N LEU A 37 1.74 -13.89 5.11
CA LEU A 37 2.97 -13.60 4.39
C LEU A 37 3.65 -14.86 3.85
N ALA A 38 3.55 -15.98 4.56
CA ALA A 38 4.05 -17.27 4.06
C ALA A 38 3.23 -17.83 2.88
N ALA A 39 2.04 -17.31 2.64
CA ALA A 39 1.09 -17.85 1.66
C ALA A 39 1.28 -17.35 0.24
N GLY A 40 2.01 -16.23 0.02
CA GLY A 40 2.22 -15.66 -1.30
C GLY A 40 3.04 -14.37 -1.27
N ASP A 41 3.21 -13.77 -2.45
CA ASP A 41 3.98 -12.54 -2.60
C ASP A 41 3.23 -11.33 -2.04
N VAL A 42 3.89 -10.65 -1.10
CA VAL A 42 3.44 -9.39 -0.51
C VAL A 42 4.61 -8.40 -0.54
N ALA A 43 4.41 -7.23 -1.13
CA ALA A 43 5.46 -6.22 -1.24
C ALA A 43 5.68 -5.45 0.06
N ALA A 44 4.59 -5.07 0.73
CA ALA A 44 4.64 -4.23 1.92
C ALA A 44 3.45 -4.48 2.85
N LEU A 45 3.67 -4.20 4.13
CA LEU A 45 2.62 -4.03 5.15
C LEU A 45 2.61 -2.58 5.62
N GLN A 46 1.50 -1.88 5.41
CA GLN A 46 1.26 -0.59 6.04
C GLN A 46 0.59 -0.79 7.41
N ILE A 47 1.26 -0.36 8.47
CA ILE A 47 0.69 -0.33 9.82
C ILE A 47 -0.12 0.96 9.93
N ARG A 48 -1.46 0.82 9.99
CA ARG A 48 -2.42 1.94 10.05
C ARG A 48 -3.46 1.67 11.14
N LEU A 49 -3.20 2.20 12.32
CA LEU A 49 -4.12 2.14 13.46
C LEU A 49 -4.77 3.51 13.65
N LYS A 50 -6.09 3.58 13.58
CA LYS A 50 -6.86 4.83 13.76
C LYS A 50 -8.24 4.56 14.40
N PRO A 51 -8.53 5.17 15.58
CA PRO A 51 -7.61 6.00 16.36
C PRO A 51 -6.63 5.14 17.18
N ALA A 52 -5.40 5.64 17.35
CA ALA A 52 -4.40 5.02 18.24
C ALA A 52 -3.45 6.10 18.79
N ASP A 53 -2.96 5.92 20.00
CA ASP A 53 -1.90 6.73 20.57
C ASP A 53 -0.50 6.24 20.11
N ASP A 54 0.51 7.03 20.36
CA ASP A 54 1.88 6.76 19.94
C ASP A 54 2.42 5.45 20.52
N ASP A 55 2.05 5.10 21.76
CA ASP A 55 2.52 3.87 22.41
C ASP A 55 1.86 2.63 21.79
N ALA A 56 0.59 2.71 21.41
CA ALA A 56 -0.09 1.63 20.69
C ALA A 56 0.53 1.42 19.30
N ILE A 57 0.88 2.51 18.60
CA ILE A 57 1.57 2.45 17.30
C ILE A 57 2.95 1.81 17.46
N ARG A 58 3.76 2.24 18.44
CA ARG A 58 5.09 1.65 18.69
C ARG A 58 5.00 0.17 19.01
N ARG A 59 4.10 -0.23 19.91
CA ARG A 59 3.88 -1.66 20.21
C ARG A 59 3.50 -2.46 18.98
N ALA A 60 2.65 -1.92 18.12
CA ALA A 60 2.28 -2.61 16.88
C ALA A 60 3.48 -2.78 15.95
N VAL A 61 4.33 -1.76 15.78
CA VAL A 61 5.56 -1.88 15.00
C VAL A 61 6.50 -2.89 15.62
N ASP A 62 6.74 -2.85 16.93
CA ASP A 62 7.64 -3.77 17.64
C ASP A 62 7.23 -5.24 17.46
N VAL A 63 5.93 -5.52 17.41
CA VAL A 63 5.41 -6.88 17.26
C VAL A 63 5.36 -7.31 15.78
N LEU A 64 4.93 -6.44 14.87
CA LEU A 64 4.66 -6.81 13.48
C LEU A 64 5.88 -6.69 12.56
N ALA A 65 6.80 -5.73 12.80
CA ALA A 65 7.96 -5.55 11.95
C ALA A 65 8.90 -6.78 11.92
N PRO A 66 9.17 -7.49 13.03
CA PRO A 66 9.95 -8.73 12.98
C PRO A 66 9.28 -9.83 12.14
N VAL A 67 7.95 -9.87 12.11
CA VAL A 67 7.21 -10.81 11.24
C VAL A 67 7.46 -10.46 9.78
N CYS A 68 7.26 -9.20 9.39
CA CYS A 68 7.49 -8.74 8.02
C CYS A 68 8.92 -9.01 7.53
N ARG A 69 9.92 -8.72 8.37
CA ARG A 69 11.34 -8.94 8.04
C ARG A 69 11.70 -10.39 7.76
N ARG A 70 11.04 -11.37 8.42
CA ARG A 70 11.25 -12.80 8.13
C ARG A 70 10.80 -13.20 6.74
N HIS A 71 9.89 -12.44 6.15
CA HIS A 71 9.31 -12.70 4.83
C HIS A 71 9.77 -11.69 3.76
N ASP A 72 10.76 -10.85 4.06
CA ASP A 72 11.26 -9.81 3.15
C ASP A 72 10.16 -8.83 2.69
N VAL A 73 9.25 -8.48 3.62
CA VAL A 73 8.13 -7.56 3.40
C VAL A 73 8.44 -6.22 4.04
N ALA A 74 8.35 -5.14 3.26
CA ALA A 74 8.61 -3.79 3.74
C ALA A 74 7.56 -3.33 4.77
N VAL A 75 8.01 -2.65 5.81
CA VAL A 75 7.16 -2.08 6.87
C VAL A 75 6.99 -0.58 6.65
N ILE A 76 5.78 -0.18 6.32
CA ILE A 76 5.41 1.22 6.09
C ILE A 76 4.52 1.70 7.24
N LEU A 77 4.87 2.81 7.90
CA LEU A 77 3.99 3.40 8.90
C LEU A 77 3.10 4.47 8.27
N ASN A 78 1.84 4.53 8.69
CA ASN A 78 0.89 5.52 8.21
C ASN A 78 1.04 6.86 8.96
N ASP A 79 1.06 8.01 8.25
CA ASP A 79 0.98 9.41 8.69
C ASP A 79 2.18 9.96 9.51
N ARG A 80 2.91 9.16 10.26
CA ARG A 80 3.84 9.60 11.32
C ARG A 80 5.32 9.31 10.97
N PRO A 81 6.00 10.19 10.18
CA PRO A 81 7.41 9.99 9.84
C PRO A 81 8.34 9.97 11.05
N ASP A 82 8.01 10.72 12.10
CA ASP A 82 8.75 10.75 13.36
C ASP A 82 8.75 9.38 14.06
N LEU A 83 7.59 8.76 14.17
CA LEU A 83 7.46 7.42 14.77
C LEU A 83 8.05 6.35 13.84
N ALA A 84 7.83 6.47 12.53
CA ALA A 84 8.38 5.53 11.54
C ALA A 84 9.92 5.48 11.64
N ARG A 85 10.57 6.65 11.70
CA ARG A 85 12.00 6.75 11.86
C ARG A 85 12.49 6.18 13.19
N ALA A 86 11.81 6.53 14.29
CA ALA A 86 12.18 6.09 15.63
C ALA A 86 12.04 4.56 15.81
N ALA A 87 11.02 3.96 15.18
CA ALA A 87 10.74 2.53 15.24
C ALA A 87 11.49 1.70 14.17
N GLY A 88 12.27 2.34 13.28
CA GLY A 88 13.05 1.68 12.25
C GLY A 88 12.17 1.00 11.17
N CYS A 89 11.06 1.65 10.80
CA CYS A 89 10.26 1.25 9.64
C CYS A 89 11.03 1.55 8.34
N ASP A 90 10.75 0.76 7.30
CA ASP A 90 11.37 0.92 5.98
C ASP A 90 10.85 2.16 5.26
N GLY A 91 9.67 2.65 5.65
CA GLY A 91 9.07 3.83 5.05
C GLY A 91 7.88 4.40 5.81
N VAL A 92 7.31 5.45 5.23
CA VAL A 92 6.12 6.14 5.72
C VAL A 92 5.15 6.40 4.57
N HIS A 93 3.86 6.33 4.83
CA HIS A 93 2.82 6.75 3.90
C HIS A 93 2.10 7.96 4.46
N ILE A 94 2.08 9.06 3.71
CA ILE A 94 1.47 10.34 4.10
C ILE A 94 0.28 10.69 3.23
N GLY A 95 -0.72 11.31 3.85
CA GLY A 95 -1.86 11.91 3.18
C GLY A 95 -1.72 13.43 3.08
N GLN A 96 -2.69 14.08 2.44
CA GLN A 96 -2.66 15.52 2.17
C GLN A 96 -2.81 16.40 3.42
N GLY A 97 -3.28 15.84 4.53
CA GLY A 97 -3.41 16.54 5.82
C GLY A 97 -2.27 16.26 6.81
N ASP A 98 -1.28 15.45 6.40
CA ASP A 98 -0.17 15.04 7.24
C ASP A 98 1.08 15.91 7.01
N ALA A 99 2.25 15.47 7.45
CA ALA A 99 3.51 16.16 7.21
C ALA A 99 3.78 16.32 5.71
N PRO A 100 4.25 17.49 5.24
CA PRO A 100 4.65 17.67 3.85
C PRO A 100 5.74 16.66 3.43
N LEU A 101 5.75 16.26 2.15
CA LEU A 101 6.72 15.28 1.60
C LEU A 101 8.17 15.66 1.92
N ALA A 102 8.55 16.93 1.72
CA ALA A 102 9.91 17.41 2.01
C ALA A 102 10.28 17.25 3.50
N GLU A 103 9.33 17.47 4.42
CA GLU A 103 9.53 17.27 5.85
C GLU A 103 9.63 15.78 6.18
N ALA A 104 8.76 14.95 5.63
CA ALA A 104 8.82 13.49 5.79
C ALA A 104 10.17 12.96 5.30
N ARG A 105 10.67 13.41 4.14
CA ARG A 105 11.99 13.04 3.61
C ARG A 105 13.12 13.47 4.54
N ARG A 106 13.06 14.70 5.07
CA ARG A 106 14.06 15.20 6.02
C ARG A 106 14.13 14.34 7.30
N ILE A 107 12.97 13.88 7.81
CA ILE A 107 12.88 13.05 9.02
C ILE A 107 13.34 11.62 8.74
N MET A 108 12.81 11.01 7.68
CA MET A 108 13.05 9.61 7.34
C MET A 108 14.47 9.36 6.81
N GLY A 109 15.05 10.34 6.12
CA GLY A 109 16.33 10.21 5.42
C GLY A 109 16.18 9.84 3.94
N PRO A 110 17.29 9.80 3.18
CA PRO A 110 17.27 9.64 1.72
C PRO A 110 16.84 8.26 1.25
N ASP A 111 17.10 7.22 2.04
CA ASP A 111 16.93 5.82 1.62
C ASP A 111 15.55 5.23 2.01
N ALA A 112 14.76 5.96 2.81
CA ALA A 112 13.45 5.49 3.26
C ALA A 112 12.39 5.65 2.17
N MET A 113 11.46 4.69 2.09
CA MET A 113 10.31 4.77 1.18
C MET A 113 9.26 5.77 1.69
N ILE A 114 8.87 6.73 0.86
CA ILE A 114 7.80 7.67 1.17
C ILE A 114 6.72 7.59 0.11
N GLY A 115 5.52 7.14 0.52
CA GLY A 115 4.35 7.12 -0.32
C GLY A 115 3.43 8.30 -0.03
N VAL A 116 2.76 8.80 -1.07
CA VAL A 116 1.85 9.95 -0.98
C VAL A 116 0.47 9.59 -1.51
N THR A 117 -0.58 9.82 -0.70
CA THR A 117 -1.98 9.73 -1.16
C THR A 117 -2.31 10.89 -2.09
N CYS A 118 -2.71 10.60 -3.33
CA CYS A 118 -3.07 11.60 -4.34
C CYS A 118 -4.54 11.50 -4.79
N HIS A 119 -5.34 10.69 -4.13
CA HIS A 119 -6.78 10.55 -4.37
C HIS A 119 -7.10 10.17 -5.84
N ASP A 120 -7.79 11.05 -6.57
CA ASP A 120 -8.09 10.97 -8.00
C ASP A 120 -7.43 12.09 -8.79
N ASP A 121 -6.47 12.78 -8.18
CA ASP A 121 -5.80 13.96 -8.72
C ASP A 121 -4.43 13.60 -9.31
N ARG A 122 -4.35 13.68 -10.63
CA ARG A 122 -3.13 13.38 -11.38
C ARG A 122 -2.06 14.47 -11.20
N ASP A 123 -2.45 15.74 -11.09
CA ASP A 123 -1.50 16.84 -10.98
C ASP A 123 -0.83 16.80 -9.60
N LEU A 124 -1.60 16.45 -8.55
CA LEU A 124 -1.07 16.21 -7.22
C LEU A 124 -0.09 15.03 -7.19
N ALA A 125 -0.39 13.96 -7.93
CA ALA A 125 0.49 12.80 -8.02
C ALA A 125 1.79 13.12 -8.78
N TRP A 126 1.68 13.91 -9.85
CA TRP A 126 2.82 14.39 -10.63
C TRP A 126 3.75 15.25 -9.76
N ASP A 127 3.19 16.23 -9.04
CA ASP A 127 3.94 17.07 -8.12
C ASP A 127 4.66 16.25 -7.03
N ALA A 128 3.97 15.25 -6.45
CA ALA A 128 4.58 14.35 -5.47
C ALA A 128 5.74 13.56 -6.08
N ALA A 129 5.59 13.02 -7.29
CA ALA A 129 6.63 12.26 -7.99
C ALA A 129 7.86 13.12 -8.29
N GLU A 130 7.67 14.34 -8.83
CA GLU A 130 8.76 15.30 -9.12
C GLU A 130 9.50 15.74 -7.85
N ASN A 131 8.82 15.80 -6.71
CA ASN A 131 9.39 16.16 -5.42
C ASN A 131 9.93 14.95 -4.62
N GLY A 132 10.06 13.78 -5.24
CA GLY A 132 10.78 12.62 -4.71
C GLY A 132 9.95 11.69 -3.83
N ALA A 133 8.64 11.57 -4.09
CA ALA A 133 7.86 10.45 -3.58
C ALA A 133 8.33 9.14 -4.24
N ASP A 134 8.49 8.08 -3.45
CA ASP A 134 8.91 6.77 -3.96
C ASP A 134 7.74 6.01 -4.60
N TYR A 135 6.51 6.34 -4.21
CA TYR A 135 5.28 5.91 -4.87
C TYR A 135 4.12 6.86 -4.56
N VAL A 136 3.12 6.84 -5.42
CA VAL A 136 1.86 7.57 -5.22
C VAL A 136 0.71 6.59 -5.03
N ALA A 137 -0.36 6.99 -4.31
CA ALA A 137 -1.53 6.15 -4.12
C ALA A 137 -2.79 6.84 -4.63
N PHE A 138 -3.50 6.14 -5.54
CA PHE A 138 -4.77 6.56 -6.09
C PHE A 138 -5.94 5.79 -5.46
N GLY A 139 -7.01 6.48 -5.12
CA GLY A 139 -8.21 5.86 -4.51
C GLY A 139 -9.18 6.87 -3.88
N ALA A 140 -10.33 6.39 -3.50
CA ALA A 140 -10.73 4.99 -3.48
C ALA A 140 -11.43 4.59 -4.79
N PHE A 141 -10.97 3.50 -5.42
CA PHE A 141 -11.56 3.01 -6.68
C PHE A 141 -12.97 2.44 -6.48
N TYR A 142 -13.23 1.81 -5.33
CA TYR A 142 -14.52 1.19 -5.00
C TYR A 142 -15.03 1.66 -3.63
N PRO A 143 -16.32 1.47 -3.33
CA PRO A 143 -16.88 1.75 -2.01
C PRO A 143 -16.09 1.04 -0.91
N THR A 144 -15.78 1.76 0.18
CA THR A 144 -14.99 1.24 1.30
C THR A 144 -15.53 1.76 2.63
N SER A 145 -15.47 0.93 3.66
CA SER A 145 -15.80 1.31 5.04
C SER A 145 -14.59 1.79 5.84
N THR A 146 -13.36 1.61 5.33
CA THR A 146 -12.11 1.88 6.07
C THR A 146 -11.83 3.38 6.21
N LYS A 147 -12.19 4.18 5.20
CA LYS A 147 -12.05 5.66 5.20
C LYS A 147 -13.15 6.27 4.35
N ALA A 148 -13.90 7.22 4.91
CA ALA A 148 -14.83 8.00 4.11
C ALA A 148 -14.06 8.86 3.11
N THR A 149 -14.47 8.81 1.83
CA THR A 149 -13.89 9.62 0.76
C THR A 149 -14.94 9.91 -0.30
N VAL A 150 -14.83 11.08 -0.92
CA VAL A 150 -15.63 11.51 -2.07
C VAL A 150 -14.91 11.25 -3.40
N HIS A 151 -13.59 10.97 -3.34
CA HIS A 151 -12.75 10.73 -4.52
C HIS A 151 -13.03 9.34 -5.11
N ARG A 152 -13.16 9.31 -6.45
CA ARG A 152 -13.47 8.09 -7.21
C ARG A 152 -12.68 8.11 -8.54
N PRO A 153 -11.40 7.75 -8.53
CA PRO A 153 -10.61 7.67 -9.76
C PRO A 153 -11.22 6.65 -10.73
N SER A 154 -11.12 6.93 -12.03
CA SER A 154 -11.36 5.93 -13.06
C SER A 154 -10.13 5.05 -13.25
N LEU A 155 -10.32 3.85 -13.81
CA LEU A 155 -9.19 2.97 -14.14
C LEU A 155 -8.24 3.58 -15.20
N ASP A 156 -8.75 4.48 -16.05
CA ASP A 156 -7.94 5.21 -17.03
C ASP A 156 -6.81 6.03 -16.38
N LEU A 157 -7.01 6.49 -15.13
CA LEU A 157 -5.97 7.18 -14.38
C LEU A 157 -4.72 6.31 -14.22
N LEU A 158 -4.89 5.02 -13.89
CA LEU A 158 -3.79 4.07 -13.75
C LEU A 158 -3.10 3.82 -15.09
N THR A 159 -3.88 3.67 -16.17
CA THR A 159 -3.33 3.46 -17.52
C THR A 159 -2.49 4.63 -17.99
N VAL A 160 -3.01 5.86 -17.82
CA VAL A 160 -2.26 7.07 -18.17
C VAL A 160 -1.00 7.20 -17.31
N TRP A 161 -1.10 6.94 -16.01
CA TRP A 161 0.04 7.02 -15.09
C TRP A 161 1.13 6.03 -15.47
N GLN A 162 0.78 4.78 -15.69
CA GLN A 162 1.71 3.72 -16.09
C GLN A 162 2.43 4.03 -17.41
N GLU A 163 1.72 4.63 -18.37
CA GLU A 163 2.29 4.93 -19.70
C GLU A 163 3.21 6.16 -19.71
N THR A 164 3.11 7.05 -18.71
CA THR A 164 3.73 8.37 -18.75
C THR A 164 4.67 8.70 -17.61
N VAL A 165 4.60 7.99 -16.48
CA VAL A 165 5.37 8.30 -15.26
C VAL A 165 6.09 7.06 -14.75
N GLU A 166 7.38 7.19 -14.41
CA GLU A 166 8.19 6.08 -13.88
C GLU A 166 7.88 5.75 -12.41
N THR A 167 7.48 6.76 -11.61
CA THR A 167 7.14 6.57 -10.20
C THR A 167 5.98 5.57 -10.05
N PRO A 168 6.17 4.48 -9.27
CA PRO A 168 5.15 3.46 -9.10
C PRO A 168 3.84 4.00 -8.49
N CYS A 169 2.72 3.37 -8.83
CA CYS A 169 1.44 3.70 -8.23
C CYS A 169 0.81 2.53 -7.48
N VAL A 170 0.15 2.88 -6.38
CA VAL A 170 -0.66 1.98 -5.55
C VAL A 170 -2.13 2.29 -5.80
N ALA A 171 -2.90 1.31 -6.24
CA ALA A 171 -4.35 1.41 -6.28
C ALA A 171 -4.96 0.96 -4.94
N ILE A 172 -5.83 1.80 -4.36
CA ILE A 172 -6.42 1.54 -3.04
C ILE A 172 -7.92 1.83 -3.01
N GLY A 173 -8.60 1.21 -2.07
CA GLY A 173 -9.97 1.50 -1.65
C GLY A 173 -11.00 0.55 -2.24
N GLY A 174 -11.55 -0.32 -1.39
CA GLY A 174 -12.63 -1.25 -1.69
C GLY A 174 -12.28 -2.33 -2.71
N ILE A 175 -11.00 -2.58 -2.97
CA ILE A 175 -10.56 -3.60 -3.92
C ILE A 175 -10.82 -4.99 -3.33
N THR A 176 -11.48 -5.85 -4.10
CA THR A 176 -11.83 -7.24 -3.75
C THR A 176 -11.20 -8.22 -4.74
N LEU A 177 -11.37 -9.52 -4.51
CA LEU A 177 -10.91 -10.56 -5.43
C LEU A 177 -11.52 -10.45 -6.84
N GLU A 178 -12.75 -9.91 -6.93
CA GLU A 178 -13.46 -9.73 -8.20
C GLU A 178 -12.92 -8.54 -8.99
N THR A 179 -12.36 -7.52 -8.29
CA THR A 179 -11.91 -6.27 -8.91
C THR A 179 -10.40 -6.15 -9.04
N ALA A 180 -9.62 -6.96 -8.31
CA ALA A 180 -8.15 -6.89 -8.27
C ALA A 180 -7.52 -7.03 -9.66
N GLU A 181 -7.96 -8.01 -10.47
CA GLU A 181 -7.40 -8.26 -11.79
C GLU A 181 -7.58 -7.07 -12.73
N GLN A 182 -8.77 -6.44 -12.74
CA GLN A 182 -9.00 -5.30 -13.63
C GLN A 182 -8.18 -4.07 -13.23
N VAL A 183 -7.93 -3.86 -11.91
CA VAL A 183 -7.08 -2.79 -11.40
C VAL A 183 -5.62 -3.01 -11.80
N ALA A 184 -5.14 -4.24 -11.66
CA ALA A 184 -3.79 -4.60 -12.07
C ALA A 184 -3.59 -4.47 -13.59
N ARG A 185 -4.58 -4.92 -14.40
CA ARG A 185 -4.57 -4.76 -15.86
C ARG A 185 -4.62 -3.30 -16.32
N ALA A 186 -5.22 -2.43 -15.51
CA ALA A 186 -5.25 -0.99 -15.77
C ALA A 186 -3.90 -0.31 -15.52
N GLY A 187 -2.92 -0.99 -14.90
CA GLY A 187 -1.57 -0.47 -14.76
C GLY A 187 -1.15 -0.15 -13.33
N ALA A 188 -1.86 -0.63 -12.30
CA ALA A 188 -1.39 -0.52 -10.93
C ALA A 188 -0.11 -1.35 -10.71
N ASP A 189 0.92 -0.76 -10.11
CA ASP A 189 2.13 -1.49 -9.70
C ASP A 189 1.87 -2.27 -8.41
N PHE A 190 1.01 -1.73 -7.55
CA PHE A 190 0.59 -2.38 -6.31
C PHE A 190 -0.92 -2.23 -6.10
N VAL A 191 -1.51 -3.26 -5.51
CA VAL A 191 -2.91 -3.25 -5.06
C VAL A 191 -2.96 -3.29 -3.54
N ALA A 192 -3.45 -2.21 -2.92
CA ALA A 192 -3.54 -2.10 -1.46
C ALA A 192 -4.87 -2.64 -0.94
N VAL A 193 -4.81 -3.63 -0.05
CA VAL A 193 -5.98 -4.32 0.50
C VAL A 193 -5.88 -4.41 2.03
N SER A 194 -7.01 -4.16 2.71
CA SER A 194 -7.18 -4.39 4.14
C SER A 194 -8.32 -5.38 4.40
N GLY A 195 -9.57 -4.96 4.40
CA GLY A 195 -10.73 -5.80 4.71
C GLY A 195 -10.83 -7.05 3.84
N GLY A 196 -10.48 -6.97 2.56
CA GLY A 196 -10.46 -8.14 1.64
C GLY A 196 -9.50 -9.26 2.06
N ILE A 197 -8.53 -8.96 2.92
CA ILE A 197 -7.61 -9.94 3.51
C ILE A 197 -8.08 -10.37 4.89
N TRP A 198 -8.20 -9.40 5.81
CA TRP A 198 -8.39 -9.71 7.24
C TRP A 198 -9.79 -10.20 7.60
N SER A 199 -10.80 -9.87 6.77
CA SER A 199 -12.19 -10.31 6.94
C SER A 199 -12.61 -11.41 5.96
N TYR A 200 -11.67 -12.01 5.23
CA TYR A 200 -11.97 -13.09 4.31
C TYR A 200 -12.38 -14.37 5.07
N GLU A 201 -13.51 -14.97 4.72
CA GLU A 201 -14.05 -16.14 5.43
C GLU A 201 -13.10 -17.35 5.41
N GLY A 202 -12.33 -17.52 4.33
CA GLY A 202 -11.30 -18.57 4.20
C GLY A 202 -10.00 -18.28 4.94
N GLY A 203 -9.92 -17.16 5.67
CA GLY A 203 -8.72 -16.71 6.39
C GLY A 203 -7.74 -15.92 5.52
N ALA A 204 -6.86 -15.16 6.18
CA ALA A 204 -5.94 -14.22 5.53
C ALA A 204 -4.95 -14.90 4.57
N ALA A 205 -4.44 -16.08 4.94
CA ALA A 205 -3.51 -16.85 4.11
C ALA A 205 -4.15 -17.27 2.76
N GLU A 206 -5.40 -17.74 2.79
CA GLU A 206 -6.09 -18.09 1.56
C GLU A 206 -6.43 -16.85 0.72
N ALA A 207 -6.82 -15.75 1.36
CA ALA A 207 -7.03 -14.49 0.68
C ALA A 207 -5.77 -14.03 -0.08
N VAL A 208 -4.59 -14.04 0.55
CA VAL A 208 -3.31 -13.69 -0.10
C VAL A 208 -3.05 -14.57 -1.31
N LYS A 209 -3.22 -15.90 -1.22
CA LYS A 209 -3.07 -16.80 -2.37
C LYS A 209 -3.99 -16.44 -3.53
N LEU A 210 -5.27 -16.16 -3.22
CA LEU A 210 -6.26 -15.81 -4.22
C LEU A 210 -5.97 -14.45 -4.88
N PHE A 211 -5.57 -13.43 -4.10
CA PHE A 211 -5.14 -12.14 -4.64
C PHE A 211 -3.92 -12.32 -5.54
N ASN A 212 -2.90 -13.06 -5.12
CA ASN A 212 -1.72 -13.30 -5.96
C ASN A 212 -2.08 -13.97 -7.29
N ARG A 213 -3.02 -14.95 -7.31
CA ARG A 213 -3.51 -15.54 -8.57
C ARG A 213 -4.20 -14.51 -9.48
N LYS A 214 -4.90 -13.54 -8.90
CA LYS A 214 -5.57 -12.46 -9.65
C LYS A 214 -4.60 -11.42 -10.19
N LEU A 215 -3.51 -11.13 -9.45
CA LEU A 215 -2.50 -10.16 -9.84
C LEU A 215 -1.50 -10.73 -10.87
N ASN A 216 -1.24 -12.04 -10.85
CA ASN A 216 -0.31 -12.75 -11.75
C ASN A 216 -1.01 -13.28 -13.02
N PHE A 217 -1.89 -12.51 -13.64
CA PHE A 217 -2.67 -12.90 -14.82
C PHE A 217 -1.85 -13.11 -16.11
N GLN A 218 -0.54 -12.93 -16.05
CA GLN A 218 0.38 -13.12 -17.19
C GLN A 218 1.03 -14.51 -17.25
N LEU A 219 0.67 -15.41 -16.33
CA LEU A 219 1.20 -16.78 -16.29
C LEU A 219 0.21 -17.77 -16.90
#